data_02f48f847b01492621b9d28c697f8dad
#
_entry.id   02f48f847b01492621b9d28c697f8dad
#
_cell.length_a   1.000
_cell.length_b   1.000
_cell.length_c   1.000
_cell.angle_alpha   90.00
_cell.angle_beta   90.00
_cell.angle_gamma   90.00
#
_symmetry.space_group_name_H-M   'P 1'
#
loop_
_entity.id
_entity.type
_entity.pdbx_description
1 polymer ?
#
loop_
_entity_poly.entity_id
_entity_poly.type
_entity_poly.pdbx_seq_one_letter_code
_entity_poly.pdbx_strand_id
1 'polypeptide(L)'
;MEFFDLMRDVPLLARRMIEAQMLCTVYETTLAAEGKDKALAAVERAVKASAAEAGRAFAAMAPRGADFEHFKTILAAWKQGGALTIEHVNDSDSRLTFSVTRCLYVEAYRAMGVPAELVPVLSCARDAPFAAAYHPALEFDRPCAIGEGADACLFRFAWRD
;
A
#
# COMPACT_ATOMS: atom_id res chain seq x y z
N MET A 1 19.69 -16.29 14.13
CA MET A 1 18.95 -15.15 13.57
C MET A 1 18.21 -15.64 12.34
N GLU A 2 16.89 -15.70 12.41
CA GLU A 2 16.11 -16.11 11.25
C GLU A 2 16.07 -14.96 10.22
N PHE A 3 16.12 -15.30 8.92
CA PHE A 3 16.11 -14.32 7.82
C PHE A 3 14.94 -13.30 7.93
N PHE A 4 13.80 -13.73 8.46
CA PHE A 4 12.64 -12.88 8.64
C PHE A 4 12.80 -11.82 9.74
N ASP A 5 13.69 -12.02 10.71
CA ASP A 5 13.96 -11.05 11.75
C ASP A 5 14.69 -9.82 11.20
N LEU A 6 15.57 -10.00 10.20
CA LEU A 6 16.21 -8.89 9.51
C LEU A 6 15.22 -7.94 8.82
N MET A 7 14.08 -8.47 8.37
CA MET A 7 13.07 -7.66 7.67
C MET A 7 12.18 -6.86 8.62
N ARG A 8 12.07 -7.27 9.89
CA ARG A 8 11.25 -6.57 10.89
C ARG A 8 11.79 -5.18 11.23
N ASP A 9 13.10 -5.05 11.27
CA ASP A 9 13.77 -3.81 11.68
C ASP A 9 13.86 -2.79 10.54
N VAL A 10 13.55 -3.20 9.30
CA VAL A 10 13.54 -2.28 8.16
C VAL A 10 12.20 -1.56 8.09
N PRO A 11 12.16 -0.22 8.22
CA PRO A 11 10.93 0.55 8.09
C PRO A 11 10.19 0.26 6.79
N LEU A 12 8.86 0.23 6.83
CA LEU A 12 8.05 -0.09 5.65
C LEU A 12 8.37 0.85 4.47
N LEU A 13 8.56 2.14 4.73
CA LEU A 13 8.94 3.12 3.70
C LEU A 13 10.26 2.70 3.01
N ALA A 14 11.29 2.32 3.77
CA ALA A 14 12.56 1.90 3.20
C ALA A 14 12.42 0.63 2.34
N ARG A 15 11.63 -0.35 2.80
CA ARG A 15 11.31 -1.55 1.99
C ARG A 15 10.63 -1.18 0.67
N ARG A 16 9.68 -0.27 0.71
CA ARG A 16 8.97 0.22 -0.50
C ARG A 16 9.89 0.96 -1.46
N MET A 17 10.87 1.71 -0.95
CA MET A 17 11.87 2.38 -1.79
C MET A 17 12.80 1.36 -2.49
N ILE A 18 13.23 0.32 -1.78
CA ILE A 18 14.05 -0.77 -2.37
C ILE A 18 13.26 -1.53 -3.44
N GLU A 19 12.01 -1.90 -3.16
CA GLU A 19 11.11 -2.53 -4.13
C GLU A 19 10.92 -1.65 -5.38
N ALA A 20 10.72 -0.34 -5.18
CA ALA A 20 10.53 0.62 -6.27
C ALA A 20 11.74 0.68 -7.21
N GLN A 21 12.98 0.63 -6.70
CA GLN A 21 14.18 0.61 -7.54
C GLN A 21 14.17 -0.57 -8.52
N MET A 22 13.89 -1.77 -8.02
CA MET A 22 13.82 -2.97 -8.86
C MET A 22 12.64 -2.91 -9.85
N LEU A 23 11.47 -2.46 -9.39
CA LEU A 23 10.28 -2.36 -10.24
C LEU A 23 10.44 -1.29 -11.32
N CYS A 24 11.15 -0.20 -11.07
CA CYS A 24 11.52 0.77 -12.12
C CYS A 24 12.41 0.12 -13.18
N THR A 25 13.41 -0.67 -12.80
CA THR A 25 14.24 -1.41 -13.75
C THR A 25 13.42 -2.38 -14.61
N VAL A 26 12.49 -3.12 -13.98
CA VAL A 26 11.55 -3.99 -14.72
C VAL A 26 10.67 -3.18 -15.67
N TYR A 27 10.16 -2.03 -15.22
CA TYR A 27 9.38 -1.14 -16.07
C TYR A 27 10.17 -0.67 -17.30
N GLU A 28 11.38 -0.14 -17.09
CA GLU A 28 12.22 0.41 -18.18
C GLU A 28 12.61 -0.66 -19.18
N THR A 29 13.02 -1.84 -18.73
CA THR A 29 13.38 -2.96 -19.61
C THR A 29 12.18 -3.48 -20.40
N THR A 30 11.01 -3.59 -19.77
CA THR A 30 9.78 -4.00 -20.45
C THR A 30 9.27 -2.90 -21.41
N LEU A 31 9.38 -1.63 -21.01
CA LEU A 31 9.03 -0.48 -21.86
C LEU A 31 9.83 -0.50 -23.17
N ALA A 32 11.14 -0.74 -23.08
CA ALA A 32 12.01 -0.81 -24.25
C ALA A 32 11.70 -2.00 -25.17
N ALA A 33 11.32 -3.15 -24.59
CA ALA A 33 11.07 -4.37 -25.34
C ALA A 33 9.64 -4.50 -25.89
N GLU A 34 8.63 -4.05 -25.13
CA GLU A 34 7.23 -4.39 -25.37
C GLU A 34 6.28 -3.20 -25.37
N GLY A 35 6.78 -2.01 -25.03
CA GLY A 35 5.99 -0.78 -24.99
C GLY A 35 5.32 -0.49 -23.63
N LYS A 36 4.77 0.71 -23.52
CA LYS A 36 4.31 1.33 -22.26
C LYS A 36 3.19 0.54 -21.57
N ASP A 37 2.18 0.13 -22.32
CA ASP A 37 0.99 -0.53 -21.74
C ASP A 37 1.36 -1.86 -21.09
N LYS A 38 2.22 -2.63 -21.75
CA LYS A 38 2.70 -3.90 -21.20
C LYS A 38 3.62 -3.71 -20.00
N ALA A 39 4.48 -2.69 -20.02
CA ALA A 39 5.36 -2.34 -18.92
C ALA A 39 4.57 -1.95 -17.68
N LEU A 40 3.59 -1.05 -17.82
CA LEU A 40 2.69 -0.67 -16.71
C LEU A 40 1.92 -1.87 -16.18
N ALA A 41 1.32 -2.66 -17.05
CA ALA A 41 0.54 -3.84 -16.64
C ALA A 41 1.40 -4.90 -15.92
N ALA A 42 2.66 -5.08 -16.31
CA ALA A 42 3.57 -6.01 -15.64
C ALA A 42 3.87 -5.56 -14.20
N VAL A 43 4.23 -4.30 -14.01
CA VAL A 43 4.50 -3.74 -12.68
C VAL A 43 3.25 -3.74 -11.82
N GLU A 44 2.09 -3.33 -12.36
CA GLU A 44 0.83 -3.29 -11.63
C GLU A 44 0.42 -4.69 -11.13
N ARG A 45 0.54 -5.72 -11.97
CA ARG A 45 0.26 -7.12 -11.57
C ARG A 45 1.17 -7.56 -10.43
N ALA A 46 2.48 -7.27 -10.52
CA ALA A 46 3.45 -7.63 -9.49
C ALA A 46 3.13 -6.93 -8.15
N VAL A 47 2.83 -5.62 -8.20
CA VAL A 47 2.48 -4.82 -7.02
C VAL A 47 1.20 -5.34 -6.36
N LYS A 48 0.15 -5.60 -7.14
CA LYS A 48 -1.13 -6.12 -6.62
C LYS A 48 -0.98 -7.52 -6.02
N ALA A 49 -0.22 -8.40 -6.66
CA ALA A 49 0.07 -9.75 -6.14
C ALA A 49 0.82 -9.69 -4.81
N SER A 50 1.88 -8.87 -4.74
CA SER A 50 2.64 -8.64 -3.50
C SER A 50 1.79 -8.04 -2.38
N ALA A 51 0.89 -7.09 -2.71
CA ALA A 51 -0.02 -6.50 -1.74
C ALA A 51 -1.04 -7.50 -1.20
N ALA A 52 -1.60 -8.35 -2.06
CA ALA A 52 -2.52 -9.41 -1.65
C ALA A 52 -1.82 -10.45 -0.75
N GLU A 53 -0.58 -10.82 -1.06
CA GLU A 53 0.21 -11.70 -0.18
C GLU A 53 0.45 -11.07 1.20
N ALA A 54 0.81 -9.78 1.23
CA ALA A 54 0.98 -9.03 2.47
C ALA A 54 -0.33 -8.96 3.29
N GLY A 55 -1.48 -8.81 2.64
CA GLY A 55 -2.80 -8.84 3.29
C GLY A 55 -3.08 -10.19 3.96
N ARG A 56 -2.84 -11.29 3.26
CA ARG A 56 -2.97 -12.65 3.82
C ARG A 56 -2.00 -12.89 4.99
N ALA A 57 -0.75 -12.49 4.82
CA ALA A 57 0.25 -12.61 5.88
C ALA A 57 -0.13 -11.81 7.12
N PHE A 58 -0.66 -10.60 6.94
CA PHE A 58 -1.13 -9.79 8.05
C PHE A 58 -2.36 -10.41 8.74
N ALA A 59 -3.30 -10.96 7.99
CA ALA A 59 -4.44 -11.69 8.54
C ALA A 59 -4.01 -12.90 9.39
N ALA A 60 -2.98 -13.64 8.94
CA ALA A 60 -2.43 -14.77 9.66
C ALA A 60 -1.75 -14.40 10.99
N MET A 61 -1.37 -13.12 11.18
CA MET A 61 -0.81 -12.62 12.44
C MET A 61 -1.87 -12.31 13.51
N ALA A 62 -3.15 -12.33 13.16
CA ALA A 62 -4.24 -12.05 14.09
C ALA A 62 -4.38 -13.15 15.14
N PRO A 63 -4.22 -12.86 16.45
CA PRO A 63 -4.11 -13.89 17.49
C PRO A 63 -5.42 -14.66 17.73
N ARG A 64 -6.55 -14.12 17.31
CA ARG A 64 -7.89 -14.72 17.45
C ARG A 64 -8.62 -14.90 16.12
N GLY A 65 -7.89 -14.84 15.01
CA GLY A 65 -8.46 -14.77 13.68
C GLY A 65 -8.60 -13.33 13.18
N ALA A 66 -8.60 -13.18 11.86
CA ALA A 66 -8.70 -11.86 11.22
C ALA A 66 -10.05 -11.21 11.52
N ASP A 67 -10.05 -10.05 12.14
CA ASP A 67 -11.21 -9.23 12.48
C ASP A 67 -10.91 -7.74 12.21
N PHE A 68 -11.93 -6.89 12.34
CA PHE A 68 -11.78 -5.47 12.01
C PHE A 68 -10.89 -4.72 13.00
N GLU A 69 -10.90 -5.10 14.29
CA GLU A 69 -10.03 -4.48 15.30
C GLU A 69 -8.55 -4.79 15.03
N HIS A 70 -8.24 -6.04 14.67
CA HIS A 70 -6.88 -6.38 14.25
C HIS A 70 -6.50 -5.64 12.96
N PHE A 71 -7.41 -5.54 11.98
CA PHE A 71 -7.13 -4.78 10.75
C PHE A 71 -6.70 -3.35 11.02
N LYS A 72 -7.38 -2.65 11.90
CA LYS A 72 -7.07 -1.24 12.25
C LYS A 72 -5.63 -1.06 12.74
N THR A 73 -5.02 -2.10 13.32
CA THR A 73 -3.63 -2.03 13.82
C THR A 73 -2.60 -1.82 12.71
N ILE A 74 -2.94 -2.10 11.44
CA ILE A 74 -2.04 -1.87 10.30
C ILE A 74 -1.64 -0.40 10.15
N LEU A 75 -2.48 0.53 10.61
CA LEU A 75 -2.19 1.96 10.52
C LEU A 75 -0.90 2.34 11.25
N ALA A 76 -0.53 1.62 12.31
CA ALA A 76 0.72 1.84 13.02
C ALA A 76 1.94 1.56 12.10
N ALA A 77 1.89 0.51 11.30
CA ALA A 77 2.94 0.19 10.33
C ALA A 77 2.96 1.17 9.16
N TRP A 78 1.78 1.56 8.64
CA TRP A 78 1.70 2.48 7.50
C TRP A 78 2.21 3.88 7.82
N LYS A 79 2.00 4.37 9.05
CA LYS A 79 2.47 5.68 9.51
C LYS A 79 3.81 5.65 10.25
N GLN A 80 4.47 4.50 10.34
CA GLN A 80 5.76 4.36 11.00
C GLN A 80 6.78 5.39 10.48
N GLY A 81 7.51 6.04 11.39
CA GLY A 81 8.50 7.05 11.03
C GLY A 81 7.89 8.33 10.41
N GLY A 82 6.60 8.60 10.63
CA GLY A 82 5.92 9.76 10.05
C GLY A 82 5.60 9.60 8.55
N ALA A 83 5.58 8.35 8.04
CA ALA A 83 5.37 8.09 6.61
C ALA A 83 4.02 8.59 6.09
N LEU A 84 3.00 8.67 6.94
CA LEU A 84 1.71 9.26 6.63
C LEU A 84 1.31 10.30 7.69
N THR A 85 0.81 11.45 7.27
CA THR A 85 0.05 12.37 8.11
C THR A 85 -1.42 12.02 7.95
N ILE A 86 -2.04 11.54 9.03
CA ILE A 86 -3.44 11.08 9.04
C ILE A 86 -4.27 12.06 9.85
N GLU A 87 -5.39 12.51 9.28
CA GLU A 87 -6.33 13.47 9.88
C GLU A 87 -7.77 12.99 9.69
N HIS A 88 -8.71 13.61 10.41
CA HIS A 88 -10.15 13.36 10.30
C HIS A 88 -10.52 11.88 10.47
N VAL A 89 -9.92 11.24 11.48
CA VAL A 89 -10.18 9.83 11.78
C VAL A 89 -11.57 9.69 12.39
N ASN A 90 -12.41 8.85 11.78
CA ASN A 90 -13.68 8.40 12.33
C ASN A 90 -13.62 6.86 12.41
N ASP A 91 -13.63 6.35 13.62
CA ASP A 91 -13.48 4.93 13.96
C ASP A 91 -14.71 4.44 14.71
N SER A 92 -15.28 3.34 14.26
CA SER A 92 -16.39 2.64 14.89
C SER A 92 -16.18 1.12 14.77
N ASP A 93 -17.08 0.34 15.36
CA ASP A 93 -17.00 -1.14 15.35
C ASP A 93 -16.99 -1.75 13.94
N SER A 94 -17.62 -1.06 12.96
CA SER A 94 -17.78 -1.56 11.58
C SER A 94 -17.25 -0.63 10.50
N ARG A 95 -16.74 0.56 10.85
CA ARG A 95 -16.26 1.55 9.88
C ARG A 95 -15.01 2.26 10.39
N LEU A 96 -14.07 2.48 9.47
CA LEU A 96 -12.90 3.32 9.68
C LEU A 96 -12.74 4.24 8.47
N THR A 97 -12.76 5.54 8.69
CA THR A 97 -12.48 6.54 7.65
C THR A 97 -11.42 7.51 8.14
N PHE A 98 -10.56 7.95 7.26
CA PHE A 98 -9.56 8.98 7.55
C PHE A 98 -9.05 9.63 6.27
N SER A 99 -8.44 10.79 6.42
CA SER A 99 -7.72 11.48 5.35
C SER A 99 -6.22 11.34 5.55
N VAL A 100 -5.48 11.11 4.46
CA VAL A 100 -4.02 11.26 4.43
C VAL A 100 -3.72 12.59 3.74
N THR A 101 -3.16 13.54 4.48
CA THR A 101 -2.83 14.88 3.97
C THR A 101 -1.36 15.01 3.55
N ARG A 102 -0.52 14.06 3.94
CA ARG A 102 0.87 13.92 3.48
C ARG A 102 1.25 12.45 3.37
N CYS A 103 1.89 12.07 2.29
CA CYS A 103 2.33 10.70 2.01
C CYS A 103 3.81 10.67 1.62
N LEU A 104 4.69 10.24 2.54
CA LEU A 104 6.12 10.12 2.27
C LEU A 104 6.44 9.02 1.24
N TYR A 105 5.58 8.02 1.05
CA TYR A 105 5.77 7.04 -0.03
C TYR A 105 5.76 7.72 -1.39
N VAL A 106 4.77 8.57 -1.64
CA VAL A 106 4.68 9.33 -2.89
C VAL A 106 5.82 10.34 -3.03
N GLU A 107 6.15 11.06 -1.94
CA GLU A 107 7.27 12.00 -1.93
C GLU A 107 8.60 11.31 -2.22
N ALA A 108 8.86 10.16 -1.59
CA ALA A 108 10.08 9.38 -1.81
C ALA A 108 10.20 8.89 -3.26
N TYR A 109 9.12 8.35 -3.85
CA TYR A 109 9.13 7.91 -5.23
C TYR A 109 9.41 9.06 -6.21
N ARG A 110 8.80 10.22 -5.98
CA ARG A 110 9.09 11.41 -6.77
C ARG A 110 10.55 11.86 -6.62
N ALA A 111 11.08 11.88 -5.39
CA ALA A 111 12.48 12.22 -5.11
C ALA A 111 13.48 11.22 -5.73
N MET A 112 13.09 9.94 -5.85
CA MET A 112 13.87 8.90 -6.53
C MET A 112 13.84 9.01 -8.06
N GLY A 113 13.04 9.91 -8.64
CA GLY A 113 12.87 10.03 -10.09
C GLY A 113 12.01 8.93 -10.70
N VAL A 114 11.15 8.28 -9.91
CA VAL A 114 10.18 7.30 -10.43
C VAL A 114 9.29 7.97 -11.48
N PRO A 115 9.10 7.37 -12.67
CA PRO A 115 8.18 7.87 -13.68
C PRO A 115 6.80 8.19 -13.10
N ALA A 116 6.25 9.35 -13.47
CA ALA A 116 5.02 9.86 -12.86
C ALA A 116 3.85 8.87 -12.93
N GLU A 117 3.73 8.12 -14.02
CA GLU A 117 2.73 7.08 -14.22
C GLU A 117 2.90 5.86 -13.31
N LEU A 118 4.11 5.59 -12.83
CA LEU A 118 4.38 4.49 -11.90
C LEU A 118 4.09 4.85 -10.43
N VAL A 119 4.14 6.12 -10.05
CA VAL A 119 3.94 6.55 -8.66
C VAL A 119 2.63 6.00 -8.07
N PRO A 120 1.45 6.17 -8.70
CA PRO A 120 0.22 5.60 -8.17
C PRO A 120 0.20 4.07 -8.22
N VAL A 121 0.86 3.46 -9.20
CA VAL A 121 0.95 1.99 -9.29
C VAL A 121 1.76 1.42 -8.14
N LEU A 122 2.90 1.99 -7.81
CA LEU A 122 3.78 1.51 -6.74
C LEU A 122 3.22 1.76 -5.35
N SER A 123 2.49 2.86 -5.15
CA SER A 123 1.92 3.25 -3.85
C SER A 123 0.44 2.87 -3.75
N CYS A 124 -0.40 3.54 -4.50
CA CYS A 124 -1.84 3.56 -4.31
C CYS A 124 -2.54 2.26 -4.73
N ALA A 125 -2.03 1.55 -5.74
CA ALA A 125 -2.62 0.31 -6.23
C ALA A 125 -2.52 -0.87 -5.25
N ARG A 126 -1.80 -0.71 -4.13
CA ARG A 126 -1.63 -1.74 -3.09
C ARG A 126 -2.84 -1.90 -2.18
N ASP A 127 -3.57 -0.82 -1.92
CA ASP A 127 -4.53 -0.76 -0.81
C ASP A 127 -5.72 -1.70 -1.02
N ALA A 128 -6.32 -1.67 -2.19
CA ALA A 128 -7.48 -2.53 -2.49
C ALA A 128 -7.15 -4.03 -2.46
N PRO A 129 -6.09 -4.54 -3.13
CA PRO A 129 -5.75 -5.96 -3.07
C PRO A 129 -5.28 -6.40 -1.68
N PHE A 130 -4.64 -5.53 -0.89
CA PHE A 130 -4.30 -5.81 0.50
C PHE A 130 -5.56 -6.03 1.35
N ALA A 131 -6.50 -5.10 1.29
CA ALA A 131 -7.76 -5.17 2.04
C ALA A 131 -8.59 -6.40 1.65
N ALA A 132 -8.77 -6.64 0.35
CA ALA A 132 -9.52 -7.79 -0.16
C ALA A 132 -8.90 -9.13 0.24
N ALA A 133 -7.58 -9.21 0.30
CA ALA A 133 -6.86 -10.43 0.68
C ALA A 133 -6.75 -10.61 2.20
N TYR A 134 -6.92 -9.54 2.99
CA TYR A 134 -6.97 -9.62 4.44
C TYR A 134 -8.21 -10.40 4.92
N HIS A 135 -9.40 -10.02 4.48
CA HIS A 135 -10.63 -10.73 4.82
C HIS A 135 -11.76 -10.38 3.84
N PRO A 136 -12.61 -11.34 3.44
CA PRO A 136 -13.70 -11.09 2.50
C PRO A 136 -14.79 -10.14 3.02
N ALA A 137 -14.94 -9.98 4.35
CA ALA A 137 -15.85 -9.01 4.95
C ALA A 137 -15.31 -7.57 4.92
N LEU A 138 -14.03 -7.37 4.63
CA LEU A 138 -13.43 -6.05 4.61
C LEU A 138 -13.63 -5.39 3.25
N GLU A 139 -14.40 -4.30 3.23
CA GLU A 139 -14.57 -3.44 2.08
C GLU A 139 -13.65 -2.25 2.14
N PHE A 140 -13.14 -1.86 0.99
CA PHE A 140 -12.28 -0.70 0.83
C PHE A 140 -12.76 0.18 -0.32
N ASP A 141 -12.81 1.49 -0.04
CA ASP A 141 -13.04 2.54 -1.03
C ASP A 141 -12.07 3.70 -0.79
N ARG A 142 -11.53 4.25 -1.86
CA ARG A 142 -10.67 5.44 -1.85
C ARG A 142 -10.94 6.26 -3.11
N PRO A 143 -11.85 7.25 -3.04
CA PRO A 143 -12.25 8.03 -4.20
C PRO A 143 -11.19 8.99 -4.73
N CYS A 144 -10.16 9.32 -3.95
CA CYS A 144 -9.07 10.19 -4.37
C CYS A 144 -7.74 9.79 -3.71
N ALA A 145 -6.62 10.08 -4.38
CA ALA A 145 -5.28 9.74 -3.90
C ALA A 145 -4.24 10.79 -4.28
N ILE A 146 -3.32 11.10 -3.35
CA ILE A 146 -2.17 12.01 -3.55
C ILE A 146 -1.29 11.52 -4.71
N GLY A 147 -1.09 10.21 -4.85
CA GLY A 147 -0.32 9.62 -5.96
C GLY A 147 -0.94 9.85 -7.34
N GLU A 148 -2.24 10.10 -7.39
CA GLU A 148 -3.03 10.40 -8.59
C GLU A 148 -3.24 11.91 -8.81
N GLY A 149 -2.62 12.75 -7.97
CA GLY A 149 -2.65 14.21 -8.09
C GLY A 149 -3.68 14.93 -7.23
N ALA A 150 -4.39 14.23 -6.34
CA ALA A 150 -5.26 14.88 -5.38
C ALA A 150 -4.48 15.50 -4.21
N ASP A 151 -5.07 16.47 -3.52
CA ASP A 151 -4.47 17.12 -2.34
C ASP A 151 -4.43 16.19 -1.11
N ALA A 152 -5.32 15.19 -1.07
CA ALA A 152 -5.39 14.21 0.01
C ALA A 152 -5.89 12.85 -0.51
N CYS A 153 -5.60 11.77 0.24
CA CYS A 153 -6.28 10.50 0.06
C CYS A 153 -7.43 10.40 1.06
N LEU A 154 -8.60 9.97 0.61
CA LEU A 154 -9.71 9.66 1.49
C LEU A 154 -9.89 8.15 1.58
N PHE A 155 -9.55 7.58 2.72
CA PHE A 155 -9.67 6.14 2.99
C PHE A 155 -11.00 5.83 3.67
N ARG A 156 -11.68 4.80 3.18
CA ARG A 156 -12.93 4.28 3.75
C ARG A 156 -12.84 2.77 3.81
N PHE A 157 -12.92 2.24 5.01
CA PHE A 157 -13.02 0.81 5.27
C PHE A 157 -14.35 0.51 5.94
N ALA A 158 -14.99 -0.58 5.57
CA ALA A 158 -16.18 -1.09 6.21
C ALA A 158 -16.06 -2.60 6.42
N TRP A 159 -16.56 -3.07 7.55
CA TRP A 159 -16.67 -4.48 7.84
C TRP A 159 -18.11 -4.92 7.69
N ARG A 160 -18.33 -5.92 6.86
CA ARG A 160 -19.64 -6.54 6.69
C ARG A 160 -19.75 -7.77 7.60
N ASP A 161 -20.87 -7.87 8.31
CA ASP A 161 -21.25 -9.04 9.09
C ASP A 161 -21.66 -10.22 8.17
#